data_a9dd4fec8c00971e0939f089df76f71b
#
_entry.id   a9dd4fec8c00971e0939f089df76f71b
#
_cell.length_a   1.000
_cell.length_b   1.000
_cell.length_c   1.000
_cell.angle_alpha   90.00
_cell.angle_beta   90.00
_cell.angle_gamma   90.00
#
_symmetry.space_group_name_H-M   'P 1'
#
loop_
_entity.id
_entity.type
_entity.pdbx_description
1 polymer ?
#
loop_
_entity_poly.entity_id
_entity_poly.type
_entity_poly.pdbx_seq_one_letter_code
_entity_poly.pdbx_strand_id
1 'polypeptide(L)'
;MSTTRSQATRFLHLALLLIVLHQLLSSTAMERPMPGDEPGWPYALHQQVGLVGLGVLALFWLWTLVRSPLETPLARLLPWASRSRATAVFDDVARLLRALRSFRAPPLELDALASAVHGLGLLVASALALSGAAWFCFFAGTPYGRMAMGVHKLSANLMWAYLIGHALVAVLHHALGDDIFSRMFWVKRRSSRTAVPGE
;
A
#
# COMPACT_ATOMS: atom_id res chain seq x y z
N MET A 1 -11.87 6.38 19.13
CA MET A 1 -10.92 5.47 19.82
C MET A 1 -9.77 5.17 18.87
N SER A 2 -8.56 5.67 19.14
CA SER A 2 -7.39 5.40 18.27
C SER A 2 -6.89 3.98 18.52
N THR A 3 -7.29 3.03 17.69
CA THR A 3 -6.79 1.67 17.75
C THR A 3 -5.32 1.66 17.29
N THR A 4 -4.41 1.41 18.22
CA THR A 4 -3.01 1.16 17.88
C THR A 4 -2.93 -0.12 17.05
N ARG A 5 -2.22 -0.08 15.92
CA ARG A 5 -1.97 -1.26 15.10
C ARG A 5 -1.09 -2.26 15.85
N SER A 6 -1.32 -3.55 15.69
CA SER A 6 -0.49 -4.60 16.27
C SER A 6 0.95 -4.53 15.74
N GLN A 7 1.90 -5.08 16.49
CA GLN A 7 3.31 -5.15 16.08
C GLN A 7 3.45 -5.91 14.75
N ALA A 8 2.69 -7.00 14.57
CA ALA A 8 2.70 -7.77 13.35
C ALA A 8 2.24 -6.94 12.13
N THR A 9 1.15 -6.17 12.26
CA THR A 9 0.66 -5.28 11.20
C THR A 9 1.73 -4.22 10.84
N ARG A 10 2.38 -3.61 11.84
CA ARG A 10 3.43 -2.60 11.62
C ARG A 10 4.65 -3.20 10.92
N PHE A 11 5.10 -4.36 11.38
CA PHE A 11 6.26 -5.04 10.80
C PHE A 11 5.99 -5.45 9.35
N LEU A 12 4.86 -6.09 9.07
CA LEU A 12 4.49 -6.49 7.72
C LEU A 12 4.30 -5.29 6.79
N HIS A 13 3.72 -4.20 7.28
CA HIS A 13 3.58 -2.98 6.50
C HIS A 13 4.94 -2.37 6.17
N LEU A 14 5.86 -2.30 7.14
CA LEU A 14 7.22 -1.80 6.90
C LEU A 14 7.98 -2.69 5.91
N ALA A 15 7.88 -4.00 6.06
CA ALA A 15 8.51 -4.95 5.15
C ALA A 15 7.98 -4.77 3.71
N LEU A 16 6.66 -4.70 3.52
CA LEU A 16 6.06 -4.42 2.22
C LEU A 16 6.48 -3.06 1.65
N LEU A 17 6.53 -2.01 2.48
CA LEU A 17 6.99 -0.69 2.05
C LEU A 17 8.41 -0.74 1.50
N LEU A 18 9.34 -1.35 2.22
CA LEU A 18 10.75 -1.46 1.82
C LEU A 18 10.90 -2.29 0.53
N ILE A 19 10.17 -3.41 0.43
CA ILE A 19 10.18 -4.25 -0.75
C ILE A 19 9.60 -3.50 -1.95
N VAL A 20 8.44 -2.85 -1.81
CA VAL A 20 7.81 -2.09 -2.91
C VAL A 20 8.72 -0.96 -3.37
N LEU A 21 9.31 -0.19 -2.45
CA LEU A 21 10.27 0.86 -2.79
C LEU A 21 11.47 0.29 -3.56
N HIS A 22 12.08 -0.80 -3.07
CA HIS A 22 13.16 -1.47 -3.77
C HIS A 22 12.75 -1.91 -5.18
N GLN A 23 11.58 -2.56 -5.33
CA GLN A 23 11.08 -3.07 -6.61
C GLN A 23 10.83 -1.93 -7.62
N LEU A 24 10.22 -0.85 -7.18
CA LEU A 24 9.95 0.30 -8.03
C LEU A 24 11.23 1.05 -8.43
N LEU A 25 12.15 1.25 -7.49
CA LEU A 25 13.42 1.94 -7.77
C LEU A 25 14.36 1.07 -8.63
N SER A 26 14.51 -0.22 -8.31
CA SER A 26 15.35 -1.11 -9.12
C SER A 26 14.83 -1.26 -10.54
N SER A 27 13.50 -1.19 -10.75
CA SER A 27 12.90 -1.27 -12.09
C SER A 27 13.32 -0.11 -13.02
N THR A 28 13.74 1.03 -12.45
CA THR A 28 14.24 2.18 -13.24
C THR A 28 15.70 2.06 -13.63
N ALA A 29 16.47 1.23 -12.92
CA ALA A 29 17.90 1.06 -13.10
C ALA A 29 18.28 -0.26 -13.76
N MET A 30 17.35 -1.21 -13.91
CA MET A 30 17.64 -2.51 -14.50
C MET A 30 17.46 -2.48 -16.01
N GLU A 31 18.38 -3.15 -16.71
CA GLU A 31 18.27 -3.46 -18.14
C GLU A 31 17.77 -4.89 -18.33
N ARG A 32 16.91 -5.09 -19.33
CA ARG A 32 16.48 -6.43 -19.68
C ARG A 32 17.62 -7.14 -20.40
N PRO A 33 18.04 -8.35 -19.96
CA PRO A 33 19.07 -9.09 -20.66
C PRO A 33 18.61 -9.45 -22.09
N MET A 34 19.52 -9.37 -23.05
CA MET A 34 19.30 -9.88 -24.41
C MET A 34 19.24 -11.42 -24.38
N PRO A 35 18.62 -12.06 -25.37
CA PRO A 35 18.64 -13.52 -25.46
C PRO A 35 20.08 -14.05 -25.51
N GLY A 36 20.46 -14.87 -24.54
CA GLY A 36 21.81 -15.41 -24.40
C GLY A 36 22.74 -14.67 -23.43
N ASP A 37 22.34 -13.50 -22.96
CA ASP A 37 23.11 -12.76 -21.95
C ASP A 37 22.77 -13.21 -20.52
N GLU A 38 23.77 -13.17 -19.64
CA GLU A 38 23.55 -13.30 -18.20
C GLU A 38 22.84 -12.04 -17.67
N PRO A 39 21.81 -12.20 -16.81
CA PRO A 39 21.13 -11.04 -16.23
C PRO A 39 22.08 -10.23 -15.35
N GLY A 40 22.14 -8.93 -15.57
CA GLY A 40 22.87 -8.03 -14.69
C GLY A 40 22.38 -8.10 -13.25
N TRP A 41 23.24 -7.79 -12.27
CA TRP A 41 22.91 -7.89 -10.85
C TRP A 41 21.63 -7.11 -10.42
N PRO A 42 21.30 -5.91 -11.00
CA PRO A 42 20.07 -5.22 -10.60
C PRO A 42 18.81 -6.00 -11.03
N TYR A 43 18.87 -6.65 -12.20
CA TYR A 43 17.77 -7.46 -12.71
C TYR A 43 17.59 -8.74 -11.89
N ALA A 44 18.69 -9.44 -11.57
CA ALA A 44 18.66 -10.63 -10.72
C ALA A 44 18.12 -10.31 -9.31
N LEU A 45 18.58 -9.19 -8.73
CA LEU A 45 18.12 -8.74 -7.41
C LEU A 45 16.62 -8.36 -7.42
N HIS A 46 16.15 -7.68 -8.48
CA HIS A 46 14.73 -7.38 -8.66
C HIS A 46 13.87 -8.66 -8.64
N GLN A 47 14.30 -9.70 -9.36
CA GLN A 47 13.59 -10.97 -9.38
C GLN A 47 13.56 -11.64 -8.00
N GLN A 48 14.70 -11.75 -7.32
CA GLN A 48 14.80 -12.40 -6.01
C GLN A 48 13.99 -11.66 -4.94
N VAL A 49 14.16 -10.34 -4.83
CA VAL A 49 13.40 -9.51 -3.87
C VAL A 49 11.91 -9.52 -4.22
N GLY A 50 11.56 -9.61 -5.50
CA GLY A 50 10.16 -9.77 -5.94
C GLY A 50 9.51 -11.06 -5.44
N LEU A 51 10.23 -12.18 -5.48
CA LEU A 51 9.75 -13.46 -4.92
C LEU A 51 9.62 -13.41 -3.40
N VAL A 52 10.58 -12.80 -2.70
CA VAL A 52 10.47 -12.54 -1.25
C VAL A 52 9.25 -11.66 -0.97
N GLY A 53 9.03 -10.64 -1.80
CA GLY A 53 7.86 -9.75 -1.72
C GLY A 53 6.54 -10.49 -1.86
N LEU A 54 6.45 -11.45 -2.77
CA LEU A 54 5.28 -12.33 -2.90
C LEU A 54 5.02 -13.11 -1.61
N GLY A 55 6.07 -13.66 -0.98
CA GLY A 55 5.96 -14.36 0.30
C GLY A 55 5.47 -13.45 1.43
N VAL A 56 6.05 -12.25 1.56
CA VAL A 56 5.63 -11.26 2.57
C VAL A 56 4.20 -10.80 2.33
N LEU A 57 3.79 -10.60 1.08
CA LEU A 57 2.42 -10.24 0.72
C LEU A 57 1.43 -11.36 1.07
N ALA A 58 1.77 -12.62 0.81
CA ALA A 58 0.97 -13.77 1.21
C ALA A 58 0.80 -13.83 2.74
N LEU A 59 1.88 -13.61 3.49
CA LEU A 59 1.83 -13.50 4.96
C LEU A 59 0.94 -12.34 5.42
N PHE A 60 0.97 -11.21 4.72
CA PHE A 60 0.10 -10.07 5.04
C PHE A 60 -1.38 -10.41 4.81
N TRP A 61 -1.71 -11.11 3.72
CA TRP A 61 -3.07 -11.58 3.47
C TRP A 61 -3.52 -12.58 4.53
N LEU A 62 -2.69 -13.57 4.87
CA LEU A 62 -2.98 -14.53 5.96
C LEU A 62 -3.18 -13.81 7.29
N TRP A 63 -2.30 -12.85 7.62
CA TRP A 63 -2.45 -12.02 8.82
C TRP A 63 -3.78 -11.25 8.81
N THR A 64 -4.19 -10.72 7.66
CA THR A 64 -5.46 -10.01 7.53
C THR A 64 -6.68 -10.89 7.82
N LEU A 65 -6.59 -12.20 7.57
CA LEU A 65 -7.66 -13.16 7.87
C LEU A 65 -7.75 -13.49 9.36
N VAL A 66 -6.62 -13.52 10.08
CA VAL A 66 -6.56 -13.99 11.49
C VAL A 66 -6.46 -12.86 12.52
N ARG A 67 -6.10 -11.64 12.09
CA ARG A 67 -5.96 -10.51 13.00
C ARG A 67 -7.30 -10.12 13.66
N SER A 68 -7.18 -9.50 14.84
CA SER A 68 -8.34 -9.06 15.63
C SER A 68 -9.31 -8.17 14.82
N PRO A 69 -10.64 -8.34 15.01
CA PRO A 69 -11.66 -7.44 14.45
C PRO A 69 -11.51 -5.97 14.87
N LEU A 70 -10.75 -5.69 15.93
CA LEU A 70 -10.42 -4.33 16.38
C LEU A 70 -9.47 -3.60 15.40
N GLU A 71 -8.72 -4.34 14.60
CA GLU A 71 -7.98 -3.80 13.47
C GLU A 71 -8.90 -3.71 12.23
N THR A 72 -8.40 -3.19 11.10
CA THR A 72 -9.19 -3.11 9.87
C THR A 72 -9.50 -4.50 9.34
N PRO A 73 -10.73 -5.01 9.42
CA PRO A 73 -11.09 -6.33 8.96
C PRO A 73 -11.06 -6.40 7.43
N LEU A 74 -10.86 -7.62 6.87
CA LEU A 74 -10.86 -7.86 5.43
C LEU A 74 -12.08 -7.25 4.72
N ALA A 75 -13.25 -7.35 5.34
CA ALA A 75 -14.49 -6.80 4.79
C ALA A 75 -14.45 -5.27 4.55
N ARG A 76 -13.64 -4.51 5.30
CA ARG A 76 -13.46 -3.07 5.08
C ARG A 76 -12.41 -2.78 4.00
N LEU A 77 -11.44 -3.67 3.81
CA LEU A 77 -10.45 -3.54 2.73
C LEU A 77 -11.07 -3.80 1.36
N LEU A 78 -12.16 -4.58 1.29
CA LEU A 78 -12.87 -4.92 0.07
C LEU A 78 -14.33 -4.41 0.10
N PRO A 79 -14.53 -3.07 0.10
CA PRO A 79 -15.85 -2.46 0.28
C PRO A 79 -16.83 -2.80 -0.86
N TRP A 80 -16.33 -3.04 -2.06
CA TRP A 80 -17.15 -3.39 -3.24
C TRP A 80 -17.87 -4.74 -3.11
N ALA A 81 -17.49 -5.59 -2.15
CA ALA A 81 -18.20 -6.82 -1.84
C ALA A 81 -19.52 -6.59 -1.08
N SER A 82 -19.90 -5.34 -0.75
CA SER A 82 -21.15 -5.00 -0.06
C SER A 82 -21.63 -3.61 -0.44
N ARG A 83 -22.90 -3.49 -0.82
CA ARG A 83 -23.52 -2.20 -1.20
C ARG A 83 -23.37 -1.15 -0.09
N SER A 84 -23.66 -1.52 1.17
CA SER A 84 -23.57 -0.58 2.30
C SER A 84 -22.14 -0.08 2.54
N ARG A 85 -21.12 -0.90 2.32
CA ARG A 85 -19.70 -0.49 2.44
C ARG A 85 -19.28 0.37 1.25
N ALA A 86 -19.73 0.03 0.05
CA ALA A 86 -19.47 0.84 -1.13
C ALA A 86 -20.11 2.23 -1.00
N THR A 87 -21.37 2.34 -0.55
CA THR A 87 -22.00 3.64 -0.31
C THR A 87 -21.25 4.46 0.74
N ALA A 88 -20.76 3.86 1.81
CA ALA A 88 -19.94 4.58 2.80
C ALA A 88 -18.64 5.17 2.19
N VAL A 89 -18.00 4.46 1.25
CA VAL A 89 -16.84 5.02 0.52
C VAL A 89 -17.27 6.18 -0.37
N PHE A 90 -18.38 6.08 -1.10
CA PHE A 90 -18.90 7.19 -1.92
C PHE A 90 -19.26 8.41 -1.08
N ASP A 91 -19.84 8.21 0.11
CA ASP A 91 -20.14 9.29 1.04
C ASP A 91 -18.87 9.99 1.54
N ASP A 92 -17.81 9.23 1.85
CA ASP A 92 -16.50 9.77 2.22
C ASP A 92 -15.90 10.59 1.07
N VAL A 93 -15.93 10.06 -0.16
CA VAL A 93 -15.47 10.78 -1.35
C VAL A 93 -16.27 12.07 -1.55
N ALA A 94 -17.60 12.03 -1.41
CA ALA A 94 -18.44 13.21 -1.53
C ALA A 94 -18.15 14.25 -0.45
N ARG A 95 -17.85 13.83 0.79
CA ARG A 95 -17.40 14.72 1.88
C ARG A 95 -16.07 15.38 1.56
N LEU A 96 -15.11 14.60 1.08
CA LEU A 96 -13.79 15.10 0.66
C LEU A 96 -13.91 16.14 -0.46
N LEU A 97 -14.66 15.82 -1.52
CA LEU A 97 -14.84 16.72 -2.66
C LEU A 97 -15.54 18.04 -2.26
N ARG A 98 -16.53 17.98 -1.37
CA ARG A 98 -17.20 19.17 -0.83
C ARG A 98 -16.22 20.07 -0.05
N ALA A 99 -15.36 19.48 0.79
CA ALA A 99 -14.35 20.22 1.53
C ALA A 99 -13.36 20.91 0.59
N LEU A 100 -12.84 20.17 -0.41
CA LEU A 100 -11.92 20.73 -1.41
C LEU A 100 -12.53 21.86 -2.23
N ARG A 101 -13.79 21.70 -2.69
CA ARG A 101 -14.50 22.76 -3.42
C ARG A 101 -14.74 24.01 -2.58
N SER A 102 -14.87 23.87 -1.27
CA SER A 102 -15.08 24.97 -0.33
C SER A 102 -13.77 25.53 0.23
N PHE A 103 -12.60 25.10 -0.29
CA PHE A 103 -11.28 25.46 0.22
C PHE A 103 -11.13 25.24 1.73
N ARG A 104 -11.82 24.23 2.27
CA ARG A 104 -11.74 23.81 3.67
C ARG A 104 -10.76 22.67 3.83
N ALA A 105 -10.17 22.55 5.02
CA ALA A 105 -9.35 21.39 5.36
C ALA A 105 -10.13 20.10 5.18
N PRO A 106 -9.50 19.04 4.59
CA PRO A 106 -10.14 17.75 4.44
C PRO A 106 -10.58 17.18 5.79
N PRO A 107 -11.75 16.50 5.85
CA PRO A 107 -12.15 15.81 7.07
C PRO A 107 -11.12 14.73 7.44
N LEU A 108 -10.72 14.66 8.71
CA LEU A 108 -9.77 13.64 9.18
C LEU A 108 -10.40 12.26 9.35
N GLU A 109 -11.75 12.18 9.42
CA GLU A 109 -12.50 10.95 9.65
C GLU A 109 -13.12 10.42 8.34
N LEU A 110 -12.27 9.84 7.47
CA LEU A 110 -12.66 9.19 6.21
C LEU A 110 -12.30 7.70 6.27
N ASP A 111 -12.78 7.00 7.29
CA ASP A 111 -12.37 5.62 7.62
C ASP A 111 -12.73 4.60 6.53
N ALA A 112 -13.88 4.77 5.86
CA ALA A 112 -14.31 3.87 4.80
C ALA A 112 -13.42 4.06 3.56
N LEU A 113 -13.15 5.31 3.17
CA LEU A 113 -12.25 5.64 2.06
C LEU A 113 -10.82 5.19 2.35
N ALA A 114 -10.29 5.49 3.54
CA ALA A 114 -8.95 5.06 3.94
C ALA A 114 -8.78 3.54 3.88
N SER A 115 -9.77 2.79 4.39
CA SER A 115 -9.76 1.32 4.33
C SER A 115 -9.81 0.80 2.90
N ALA A 116 -10.62 1.40 2.03
CA ALA A 116 -10.71 1.05 0.61
C ALA A 116 -9.39 1.30 -0.13
N VAL A 117 -8.74 2.43 0.14
CA VAL A 117 -7.42 2.78 -0.44
C VAL A 117 -6.37 1.74 -0.04
N HIS A 118 -6.33 1.31 1.24
CA HIS A 118 -5.41 0.25 1.67
C HIS A 118 -5.71 -1.09 0.97
N GLY A 119 -6.98 -1.44 0.83
CA GLY A 119 -7.39 -2.64 0.09
C GLY A 119 -6.98 -2.60 -1.38
N LEU A 120 -7.18 -1.44 -2.04
CA LEU A 120 -6.74 -1.23 -3.42
C LEU A 120 -5.22 -1.40 -3.55
N GLY A 121 -4.45 -0.81 -2.64
CA GLY A 121 -2.98 -0.97 -2.60
C GLY A 121 -2.55 -2.43 -2.50
N LEU A 122 -3.20 -3.22 -1.64
CA LEU A 122 -2.93 -4.66 -1.52
C LEU A 122 -3.29 -5.42 -2.80
N LEU A 123 -4.37 -5.08 -3.48
CA LEU A 123 -4.75 -5.71 -4.75
C LEU A 123 -3.77 -5.37 -5.87
N VAL A 124 -3.34 -4.11 -5.98
CA VAL A 124 -2.32 -3.70 -6.96
C VAL A 124 -0.99 -4.38 -6.67
N ALA A 125 -0.57 -4.47 -5.40
CA ALA A 125 0.62 -5.23 -5.01
C ALA A 125 0.50 -6.71 -5.36
N SER A 126 -0.69 -7.31 -5.18
CA SER A 126 -0.96 -8.71 -5.54
C SER A 126 -0.86 -8.92 -7.05
N ALA A 127 -1.47 -8.05 -7.85
CA ALA A 127 -1.38 -8.12 -9.31
C ALA A 127 0.06 -7.98 -9.79
N LEU A 128 0.82 -7.05 -9.19
CA LEU A 128 2.23 -6.82 -9.47
C LEU A 128 3.08 -8.06 -9.15
N ALA A 129 2.98 -8.59 -7.92
CA ALA A 129 3.77 -9.72 -7.48
C ALA A 129 3.43 -11.03 -8.23
N LEU A 130 2.12 -11.31 -8.40
CA LEU A 130 1.67 -12.52 -9.09
C LEU A 130 2.03 -12.51 -10.58
N SER A 131 1.88 -11.38 -11.27
CA SER A 131 2.22 -11.29 -12.70
C SER A 131 3.72 -11.41 -12.93
N GLY A 132 4.56 -10.84 -12.05
CA GLY A 132 6.01 -11.00 -12.11
C GLY A 132 6.45 -12.43 -11.85
N ALA A 133 5.91 -13.07 -10.81
CA ALA A 133 6.18 -14.47 -10.48
C ALA A 133 5.67 -15.42 -11.58
N ALA A 134 4.48 -15.18 -12.12
CA ALA A 134 3.94 -15.98 -13.21
C ALA A 134 4.83 -15.92 -14.47
N TRP A 135 5.33 -14.73 -14.82
CA TRP A 135 6.28 -14.58 -15.90
C TRP A 135 7.57 -15.33 -15.61
N PHE A 136 8.14 -15.13 -14.41
CA PHE A 136 9.44 -15.70 -14.04
C PHE A 136 9.40 -17.23 -13.94
N CYS A 137 8.38 -17.81 -13.29
CA CYS A 137 8.34 -19.22 -12.98
C CYS A 137 7.79 -20.08 -14.12
N PHE A 138 6.87 -19.55 -14.96
CA PHE A 138 6.08 -20.39 -15.85
C PHE A 138 6.02 -19.92 -17.30
N PHE A 139 6.06 -18.61 -17.57
CA PHE A 139 5.65 -18.08 -18.87
C PHE A 139 6.74 -17.30 -19.62
N ALA A 140 7.98 -17.27 -19.10
CA ALA A 140 9.08 -16.61 -19.81
C ALA A 140 9.22 -17.17 -21.25
N GLY A 141 9.36 -16.27 -22.24
CA GLY A 141 9.48 -16.65 -23.63
C GLY A 141 8.16 -17.05 -24.35
N THR A 142 7.04 -17.18 -23.64
CA THR A 142 5.75 -17.57 -24.23
C THR A 142 4.84 -16.34 -24.55
N PRO A 143 3.76 -16.52 -25.36
CA PRO A 143 2.74 -15.49 -25.54
C PRO A 143 2.07 -15.06 -24.21
N TYR A 144 1.83 -15.99 -23.29
CA TYR A 144 1.29 -15.73 -21.96
C TYR A 144 2.25 -14.89 -21.11
N GLY A 145 3.56 -15.07 -21.30
CA GLY A 145 4.58 -14.26 -20.64
C GLY A 145 4.51 -12.79 -21.07
N ARG A 146 4.20 -12.50 -22.33
CA ARG A 146 3.99 -11.12 -22.78
C ARG A 146 2.77 -10.48 -22.09
N MET A 147 1.69 -11.24 -21.93
CA MET A 147 0.49 -10.77 -21.22
C MET A 147 0.78 -10.55 -19.73
N ALA A 148 1.42 -11.51 -19.07
CA ALA A 148 1.83 -11.38 -17.66
C ALA A 148 2.71 -10.13 -17.43
N MET A 149 3.67 -9.89 -18.33
CA MET A 149 4.54 -8.71 -18.26
C MET A 149 3.77 -7.41 -18.57
N GLY A 150 2.77 -7.45 -19.42
CA GLY A 150 1.84 -6.32 -19.64
C GLY A 150 1.10 -5.93 -18.37
N VAL A 151 0.52 -6.91 -17.66
CA VAL A 151 -0.14 -6.71 -16.37
C VAL A 151 0.87 -6.22 -15.32
N HIS A 152 2.09 -6.78 -15.28
CA HIS A 152 3.14 -6.37 -14.36
C HIS A 152 3.50 -4.88 -14.52
N LYS A 153 3.74 -4.43 -15.76
CA LYS A 153 4.08 -3.03 -16.05
C LYS A 153 2.93 -2.07 -15.72
N LEU A 154 1.70 -2.44 -16.07
CA LEU A 154 0.52 -1.64 -15.72
C LEU A 154 0.38 -1.52 -14.20
N SER A 155 0.51 -2.63 -13.48
CA SER A 155 0.45 -2.65 -12.02
C SER A 155 1.59 -1.86 -11.38
N ALA A 156 2.78 -1.83 -11.97
CA ALA A 156 3.90 -1.01 -11.50
C ALA A 156 3.58 0.49 -11.61
N ASN A 157 2.99 0.94 -12.72
CA ASN A 157 2.57 2.33 -12.88
C ASN A 157 1.47 2.72 -11.87
N LEU A 158 0.50 1.82 -11.66
CA LEU A 158 -0.54 2.01 -10.64
C LEU A 158 0.05 2.04 -9.22
N MET A 159 1.07 1.22 -8.95
CA MET A 159 1.75 1.20 -7.66
C MET A 159 2.54 2.49 -7.41
N TRP A 160 3.18 3.08 -8.43
CA TRP A 160 3.79 4.40 -8.31
C TRP A 160 2.77 5.48 -7.94
N ALA A 161 1.65 5.54 -8.66
CA ALA A 161 0.58 6.50 -8.36
C ALA A 161 0.00 6.29 -6.96
N TYR A 162 -0.23 5.03 -6.58
CA TYR A 162 -0.69 4.66 -5.25
C TYR A 162 0.29 5.10 -4.15
N LEU A 163 1.57 4.77 -4.29
CA LEU A 163 2.59 5.05 -3.28
C LEU A 163 2.74 6.56 -3.06
N ILE A 164 2.80 7.34 -4.15
CA ILE A 164 2.91 8.80 -4.08
C ILE A 164 1.66 9.37 -3.42
N GLY A 165 0.46 9.00 -3.88
CA GLY A 165 -0.80 9.49 -3.31
C GLY A 165 -0.97 9.11 -1.84
N HIS A 166 -0.66 7.86 -1.48
CA HIS A 166 -0.73 7.36 -0.11
C HIS A 166 0.25 8.11 0.83
N ALA A 167 1.48 8.32 0.39
CA ALA A 167 2.47 9.07 1.16
C ALA A 167 2.08 10.54 1.34
N LEU A 168 1.59 11.19 0.28
CA LEU A 168 1.14 12.59 0.34
C LEU A 168 -0.02 12.76 1.32
N VAL A 169 -1.00 11.86 1.30
CA VAL A 169 -2.12 11.87 2.24
C VAL A 169 -1.62 11.66 3.67
N ALA A 170 -0.69 10.75 3.91
CA ALA A 170 -0.12 10.52 5.23
C ALA A 170 0.64 11.76 5.76
N VAL A 171 1.42 12.43 4.90
CA VAL A 171 2.11 13.67 5.25
C VAL A 171 1.11 14.79 5.56
N LEU A 172 0.05 14.93 4.75
CA LEU A 172 -0.99 15.93 4.97
C LEU A 172 -1.70 15.73 6.32
N HIS A 173 -2.11 14.49 6.63
CA HIS A 173 -2.73 14.17 7.92
C HIS A 173 -1.79 14.50 9.08
N HIS A 174 -0.50 14.16 8.96
CA HIS A 174 0.48 14.50 9.98
C HIS A 174 0.64 16.02 10.17
N ALA A 175 0.67 16.78 9.07
CA ALA A 175 0.74 18.25 9.09
C ALA A 175 -0.50 18.88 9.74
N LEU A 176 -1.68 18.26 9.57
CA LEU A 176 -2.94 18.67 10.20
C LEU A 176 -3.08 18.21 11.67
N GLY A 177 -2.05 17.59 12.25
CA GLY A 177 -2.00 17.21 13.66
C GLY A 177 -2.48 15.78 13.98
N ASP A 178 -2.79 14.97 12.97
CA ASP A 178 -3.09 13.55 13.19
C ASP A 178 -1.79 12.74 13.28
N ASP A 179 -1.60 12.04 14.41
CA ASP A 179 -0.37 11.31 14.71
C ASP A 179 -0.32 9.93 14.01
N ILE A 180 -0.46 9.94 12.65
CA ILE A 180 -0.50 8.72 11.84
C ILE A 180 0.82 7.94 11.91
N PHE A 181 1.95 8.65 11.90
CA PHE A 181 3.26 7.98 11.89
C PHE A 181 3.52 7.18 13.15
N SER A 182 3.08 7.64 14.33
CA SER A 182 3.21 6.86 15.57
C SER A 182 2.32 5.61 15.60
N ARG A 183 1.24 5.61 14.83
CA ARG A 183 0.34 4.44 14.71
C ARG A 183 0.92 3.34 13.82
N MET A 184 1.75 3.71 12.84
CA MET A 184 2.32 2.76 11.86
C MET A 184 3.80 2.48 12.09
N PHE A 185 4.55 3.44 12.64
CA PHE A 185 5.97 3.30 12.93
C PHE A 185 6.23 3.49 14.43
N TRP A 186 7.37 3.00 14.93
CA TRP A 186 7.79 3.11 16.35
C TRP A 186 8.30 4.51 16.74
N VAL A 187 7.67 5.57 16.22
CA VAL A 187 8.00 6.96 16.51
C VAL A 187 7.28 7.39 17.78
N LYS A 188 7.99 8.02 18.73
CA LYS A 188 7.38 8.56 19.95
C LYS A 188 6.30 9.58 19.61
N ARG A 189 5.13 9.46 20.27
CA ARG A 189 4.08 10.48 20.21
C ARG A 189 4.68 11.84 20.58
N ARG A 190 4.41 12.85 19.76
CA ARG A 190 4.62 14.23 20.17
C ARG A 190 3.70 14.50 21.36
N SER A 191 4.27 14.68 22.57
CA SER A 191 3.50 15.16 23.70
C SER A 191 3.05 16.58 23.37
N SER A 192 1.74 16.78 23.20
CA SER A 192 1.17 18.13 23.25
C SER A 192 1.48 18.68 24.64
N ARG A 193 2.49 19.53 24.74
CA ARG A 193 2.64 20.41 25.91
C ARG A 193 1.41 21.32 25.90
N THR A 194 0.39 20.94 26.63
CA THR A 194 -0.54 21.89 27.20
C THR A 194 0.29 22.74 28.17
N ALA A 195 0.69 23.91 27.72
CA ALA A 195 1.10 24.96 28.63
C ALA A 195 -0.13 25.26 29.49
N VAL A 196 -0.11 24.78 30.72
CA VAL A 196 -0.99 25.28 31.77
C VAL A 196 -0.51 26.72 31.99
N PRO A 197 -1.36 27.75 31.75
CA PRO A 197 -1.03 29.10 32.18
C PRO A 197 -0.96 29.07 33.71
N GLY A 198 0.18 29.45 34.24
CA GLY A 198 0.40 29.51 35.67
C GLY A 198 -0.59 30.44 36.34
N GLU A 199 -1.05 30.02 37.47
CA GLU A 199 -1.64 30.85 38.54
C GLU A 199 -0.68 31.92 38.99
#